data_788bfeeb65386c81625e80e3e8e54732
#
_entry.id   788bfeeb65386c81625e80e3e8e54732
#
_cell.length_a   1.000
_cell.length_b   1.000
_cell.length_c   1.000
_cell.angle_alpha   90.00
_cell.angle_beta   90.00
_cell.angle_gamma   90.00
#
_symmetry.space_group_name_H-M   'P 1'
#
loop_
_entity.id
_entity.type
_entity.pdbx_description
1 polymer ?
#
loop_
_entity_poly.entity_id
_entity_poly.type
_entity_poly.pdbx_seq_one_letter_code
_entity_poly.pdbx_strand_id
1 'polypeptide(L)' 'MKPVRIKYYVDGVPHITEQKFYSEGAAEAHLHLLMLMHAGHINYATPVLA' A
#
# COMPACT_ATOMS: atom_id res chain seq x y z
N MET A 1 -11.63 -12.27 -7.27
CA MET A 1 -11.50 -10.97 -6.60
C MET A 1 -10.88 -9.96 -7.55
N LYS A 2 -11.37 -8.72 -7.56
CA LYS A 2 -10.78 -7.69 -8.39
C LYS A 2 -9.42 -7.26 -7.83
N PRO A 3 -8.44 -6.99 -8.69
CA PRO A 3 -7.13 -6.56 -8.22
C PRO A 3 -7.20 -5.20 -7.54
N VAL A 4 -6.33 -5.01 -6.54
CA VAL A 4 -6.19 -3.75 -5.84
C VAL A 4 -4.73 -3.31 -5.85
N ARG A 5 -4.51 -2.02 -5.75
CA ARG A 5 -3.20 -1.44 -5.48
C ARG A 5 -3.25 -0.76 -4.12
N ILE A 6 -2.12 -0.47 -3.54
CA ILE A 6 -2.07 0.25 -2.27
C ILE A 6 -1.74 1.70 -2.56
N LYS A 7 -2.63 2.60 -2.10
CA LYS A 7 -2.35 4.03 -2.11
C LYS A 7 -1.86 4.41 -0.71
N TYR A 8 -0.74 5.10 -0.64
CA TYR A 8 -0.15 5.50 0.63
C TYR A 8 0.50 6.87 0.51
N TYR A 9 0.69 7.52 1.65
CA TYR A 9 1.30 8.84 1.72
C TYR A 9 2.60 8.76 2.51
N VAL A 10 3.68 9.26 1.92
CA VAL A 10 4.98 9.36 2.58
C VAL A 10 5.25 10.84 2.78
N ASP A 11 5.28 11.27 4.04
CA ASP A 11 5.43 12.69 4.41
C ASP A 11 4.45 13.61 3.68
N GLY A 12 3.22 13.14 3.53
CA GLY A 12 2.16 13.89 2.85
C GLY A 12 2.16 13.78 1.33
N VAL A 13 3.12 13.09 0.74
CA VAL A 13 3.21 12.90 -0.71
C VAL A 13 2.51 11.61 -1.11
N PRO A 14 1.51 11.65 -2.01
CA PRO A 14 0.78 10.45 -2.41
C PRO A 14 1.61 9.54 -3.31
N HIS A 15 1.47 8.23 -3.08
CA HIS A 15 2.09 7.19 -3.88
C HIS A 15 1.08 6.08 -4.13
N ILE A 16 1.22 5.38 -5.25
CA ILE A 16 0.43 4.19 -5.55
C ILE A 16 1.40 3.10 -6.01
N THR A 17 1.24 1.89 -5.48
CA THR A 17 2.08 0.76 -5.88
C THR A 17 1.82 0.42 -7.34
N GLU A 18 2.85 0.03 -8.07
CA GLU A 18 2.70 -0.48 -9.44
C GLU A 18 2.18 -1.92 -9.42
N GLN A 19 2.52 -2.66 -8.38
CA GLN A 19 2.10 -4.04 -8.21
C GLN A 19 0.61 -4.12 -7.88
N LYS A 20 -0.08 -5.08 -8.51
CA LYS A 20 -1.48 -5.38 -8.21
C LYS A 20 -1.55 -6.55 -7.24
N PHE A 21 -2.50 -6.51 -6.33
CA PHE A 21 -2.72 -7.56 -5.34
C PHE A 21 -4.09 -8.17 -5.56
N TYR A 22 -4.16 -9.48 -5.50
CA TYR A 22 -5.40 -10.23 -5.80
C TYR A 22 -6.04 -10.84 -4.55
N SER A 23 -5.54 -10.48 -3.37
CA SER A 23 -6.13 -10.88 -2.10
C SER A 23 -5.84 -9.83 -1.03
N GLU A 24 -6.72 -9.75 -0.02
CA GLU A 24 -6.52 -8.83 1.11
C GLU A 24 -5.25 -9.18 1.89
N GLY A 25 -4.99 -10.47 2.08
CA GLY A 25 -3.79 -10.90 2.79
C GLY A 25 -2.50 -10.47 2.10
N ALA A 26 -2.46 -10.57 0.76
CA ALA A 26 -1.30 -10.14 0.00
C ALA A 26 -1.11 -8.62 0.10
N ALA A 27 -2.19 -7.86 0.02
CA ALA A 27 -2.13 -6.41 0.14
C ALA A 27 -1.66 -5.98 1.54
N GLU A 28 -2.19 -6.60 2.59
CA GLU A 28 -1.76 -6.31 3.96
C GLU A 28 -0.31 -6.64 4.21
N ALA A 29 0.16 -7.79 3.70
CA ALA A 29 1.56 -8.16 3.85
C ALA A 29 2.48 -7.13 3.20
N HIS A 30 2.12 -6.65 2.01
CA HIS A 30 2.89 -5.61 1.35
C HIS A 30 2.82 -4.28 2.10
N LEU A 31 1.67 -3.96 2.67
CA LEU A 31 1.50 -2.76 3.48
C LEU A 31 2.46 -2.77 4.68
N HIS A 32 2.56 -3.90 5.39
CA HIS A 32 3.50 -4.02 6.50
C HIS A 32 4.94 -3.84 6.02
N LEU A 33 5.29 -4.39 4.87
CA LEU A 33 6.61 -4.22 4.29
C LEU A 33 6.90 -2.75 3.98
N LEU A 34 5.94 -2.04 3.40
CA LEU A 34 6.07 -0.61 3.11
C LEU A 34 6.29 0.20 4.40
N MET A 35 5.56 -0.13 5.46
CA MET A 35 5.71 0.55 6.74
C MET A 35 7.11 0.37 7.32
N LEU A 36 7.68 -0.83 7.17
CA LEU A 36 9.05 -1.10 7.61
C LEU A 36 10.08 -0.36 6.75
N MET A 37 9.87 -0.35 5.44
CA MET A 37 10.79 0.30 4.50
C MET A 37 10.86 1.81 4.71
N HIS A 38 9.74 2.43 5.06
CA HIS A 38 9.66 3.88 5.23
C HIS A 38 9.78 4.34 6.68
N ALA A 39 10.03 3.41 7.61
CA ALA A 39 10.40 3.73 9.00
C ALA A 39 9.48 4.74 9.69
N GLY A 40 8.17 4.59 9.55
CA GLY A 40 7.19 5.45 10.21
C GLY A 40 6.85 6.73 9.45
N HIS A 41 7.38 6.94 8.27
CA HIS A 41 7.04 8.10 7.44
C HIS A 41 5.73 7.92 6.68
N ILE A 42 5.15 6.73 6.68
CA ILE A 42 3.85 6.50 6.07
C ILE A 42 2.76 6.97 7.02
N ASN A 43 1.99 7.97 6.60
CA ASN A 43 0.91 8.54 7.40
C ASN A 43 -0.44 7.88 7.15
N TYR A 44 -0.61 7.27 5.99
CA TYR A 44 -1.89 6.69 5.59
C TYR A 44 -1.66 5.69 4.47
N ALA A 45 -2.36 4.57 4.53
CA ALA A 45 -2.30 3.57 3.47
C ALA A 45 -3.64 2.86 3.37
N THR A 46 -4.12 2.66 2.14
CA THR A 46 -5.40 2.01 1.91
C THR A 46 -5.37 1.27 0.57
N PRO A 47 -6.03 0.11 0.47
CA PRO A 47 -6.20 -0.52 -0.82
C PRO A 47 -7.19 0.27 -1.68
N VAL A 48 -6.91 0.37 -2.97
CA VAL A 48 -7.79 0.99 -3.96
C VAL A 48 -7.92 0.06 -5.16
N LEU A 49 -9.05 0.12 -5.84
CA LEU A 49 -9.24 -0.69 -7.05
C LEU A 49 -8.22 -0.29 -8.11
N ALA A 50 -7.60 -1.31 -8.65
CA ALA A 50 -6.59 -1.10 -9.69
C ALA A 50 -7.22 -0.76 -11.04
#